data_e0ac40047eb1e4244c171a667389e727
#
_entry.id   e0ac40047eb1e4244c171a667389e727
#
_cell.length_a   1.000
_cell.length_b   1.000
_cell.length_c   1.000
_cell.angle_alpha   90.00
_cell.angle_beta   90.00
_cell.angle_gamma   90.00
#
_symmetry.space_group_name_H-M   'P 1'
#
loop_
_entity.id
_entity.type
_entity.pdbx_description
1 polymer ?
#
loop_
_entity_poly.entity_id
_entity_poly.type
_entity_poly.pdbx_seq_one_letter_code
_entity_poly.pdbx_strand_id
1 'polypeptide(L)'
;AFGIPGMIVDGMNVLDVKAAGEELAAKVRAGEGPYVMELQTYRYRGHSMSDPAKYRTKEEVSEVRKTSDPIERLRALILDGGYSDEGALKEIDRKVKAIVNESAEFAQTDPEPDPSELYTDILIEA
;
A
#
# COMPACT_ATOMS: atom_id res chain seq x y z
N ALA A 1 -6.21 -24.52 6.48
CA ALA A 1 -6.32 -25.18 7.77
C ALA A 1 -7.46 -24.62 8.62
N PHE A 2 -7.72 -23.31 8.54
CA PHE A 2 -8.79 -22.66 9.32
C PHE A 2 -10.13 -22.52 8.58
N GLY A 3 -10.24 -23.03 7.35
CA GLY A 3 -11.45 -22.88 6.54
C GLY A 3 -11.72 -21.47 6.06
N ILE A 4 -10.77 -20.54 6.20
CA ILE A 4 -10.89 -19.17 5.71
C ILE A 4 -10.60 -19.17 4.21
N PRO A 5 -11.53 -18.70 3.36
CA PRO A 5 -11.29 -18.59 1.94
C PRO A 5 -10.24 -17.53 1.62
N GLY A 6 -9.47 -17.78 0.56
CA GLY A 6 -8.43 -16.87 0.09
C GLY A 6 -8.53 -16.63 -1.41
N MET A 7 -8.02 -15.48 -1.85
CA MET A 7 -7.81 -15.18 -3.27
C MET A 7 -6.44 -14.53 -3.48
N ILE A 8 -5.87 -14.76 -4.67
CA ILE A 8 -4.61 -14.14 -5.10
C ILE A 8 -4.94 -13.06 -6.11
N VAL A 9 -4.33 -11.89 -5.95
CA VAL A 9 -4.55 -10.71 -6.79
C VAL A 9 -3.22 -10.12 -7.24
N ASP A 10 -3.13 -9.63 -8.47
CA ASP A 10 -1.99 -8.82 -8.92
C ASP A 10 -1.93 -7.50 -8.15
N GLY A 11 -1.08 -7.43 -7.13
CA GLY A 11 -0.89 -6.24 -6.30
C GLY A 11 -0.21 -5.08 -7.02
N MET A 12 0.29 -5.30 -8.25
CA MET A 12 0.84 -4.26 -9.12
C MET A 12 -0.21 -3.67 -10.07
N ASN A 13 -1.47 -4.11 -9.98
CA ASN A 13 -2.60 -3.56 -10.71
C ASN A 13 -3.65 -2.97 -9.74
N VAL A 14 -3.70 -1.64 -9.68
CA VAL A 14 -4.60 -0.91 -8.75
C VAL A 14 -6.07 -1.24 -8.99
N LEU A 15 -6.49 -1.45 -10.25
CA LEU A 15 -7.89 -1.74 -10.58
C LEU A 15 -8.29 -3.15 -10.14
N ASP A 16 -7.41 -4.14 -10.28
CA ASP A 16 -7.66 -5.51 -9.82
C ASP A 16 -7.74 -5.55 -8.29
N VAL A 17 -6.84 -4.86 -7.60
CA VAL A 17 -6.87 -4.73 -6.14
C VAL A 17 -8.15 -4.05 -5.67
N LYS A 18 -8.57 -2.98 -6.35
CA LYS A 18 -9.82 -2.28 -6.03
C LYS A 18 -11.04 -3.19 -6.20
N ALA A 19 -11.16 -3.88 -7.33
CA ALA A 19 -12.30 -4.76 -7.61
C ALA A 19 -12.38 -5.91 -6.59
N ALA A 20 -11.26 -6.58 -6.32
CA ALA A 20 -11.19 -7.66 -5.33
C ALA A 20 -11.51 -7.15 -3.91
N GLY A 21 -10.97 -5.99 -3.54
CA GLY A 21 -11.24 -5.36 -2.25
C GLY A 21 -12.71 -4.99 -2.04
N GLU A 22 -13.36 -4.46 -3.06
CA GLU A 22 -14.80 -4.14 -3.03
C GLU A 22 -15.66 -5.40 -2.88
N GLU A 23 -15.34 -6.46 -3.64
CA GLU A 23 -16.03 -7.75 -3.54
C GLU A 23 -15.90 -8.35 -2.13
N LEU A 24 -14.67 -8.48 -1.62
CA LEU A 24 -14.44 -9.09 -0.32
C LEU A 24 -15.00 -8.26 0.82
N ALA A 25 -14.90 -6.93 0.75
CA ALA A 25 -15.47 -6.05 1.76
C ALA A 25 -17.00 -6.16 1.81
N ALA A 26 -17.67 -6.32 0.67
CA ALA A 26 -19.11 -6.53 0.62
C ALA A 26 -19.51 -7.84 1.32
N LYS A 27 -18.79 -8.93 1.04
CA LYS A 27 -19.02 -10.25 1.67
C LYS A 27 -18.80 -10.20 3.18
N VAL A 28 -17.71 -9.59 3.64
CA VAL A 28 -17.42 -9.46 5.08
C VAL A 28 -18.48 -8.63 5.79
N ARG A 29 -18.94 -7.53 5.18
CA ARG A 29 -20.04 -6.71 5.73
C ARG A 29 -21.37 -7.45 5.76
N ALA A 30 -21.59 -8.38 4.84
CA ALA A 30 -22.75 -9.27 4.85
C ALA A 30 -22.69 -10.39 5.90
N GLY A 31 -21.58 -10.50 6.64
CA GLY A 31 -21.40 -11.55 7.67
C GLY A 31 -20.94 -12.89 7.11
N GLU A 32 -20.40 -12.93 5.90
CA GLU A 32 -19.93 -14.17 5.25
C GLU A 32 -18.55 -14.65 5.74
N GLY A 33 -18.07 -14.09 6.86
CA GLY A 33 -16.83 -14.48 7.52
C GLY A 33 -15.62 -13.66 7.09
N PRO A 34 -14.43 -13.99 7.61
CA PRO A 34 -13.18 -13.36 7.17
C PRO A 34 -12.70 -13.95 5.86
N TYR A 35 -11.93 -13.14 5.11
CA TYR A 35 -11.25 -13.54 3.87
C TYR A 35 -9.77 -13.17 3.94
N VAL A 36 -8.93 -13.95 3.26
CA VAL A 36 -7.52 -13.63 3.05
C VAL A 36 -7.33 -13.19 1.60
N MET A 37 -6.79 -12.00 1.39
CA MET A 37 -6.40 -11.51 0.07
C MET A 37 -4.88 -11.43 -0.02
N GLU A 38 -4.27 -12.27 -0.85
CA GLU A 38 -2.84 -12.25 -1.13
C GLU A 38 -2.58 -11.29 -2.28
N LEU A 39 -1.92 -10.16 -2.00
CA LEU A 39 -1.51 -9.20 -3.01
C LEU A 39 -0.08 -9.51 -3.46
N GLN A 40 0.09 -10.01 -4.67
CA GLN A 40 1.40 -10.27 -5.24
C GLN A 40 2.04 -8.97 -5.71
N THR A 41 3.11 -8.56 -5.04
CA THR A 41 3.82 -7.31 -5.30
C THR A 41 5.29 -7.55 -5.55
N TYR A 42 5.97 -6.53 -6.12
CA TYR A 42 7.43 -6.52 -6.26
C TYR A 42 8.04 -5.43 -5.39
N ARG A 43 8.99 -5.80 -4.54
CA ARG A 43 9.69 -4.86 -3.68
C ARG A 43 10.94 -4.33 -4.37
N TYR A 44 10.98 -3.03 -4.71
CA TYR A 44 12.09 -2.40 -5.41
C TYR A 44 13.38 -2.28 -4.58
N ARG A 45 13.26 -2.09 -3.27
CA ARG A 45 14.39 -1.88 -2.38
C ARG A 45 14.69 -3.10 -1.52
N GLY A 46 15.93 -3.23 -1.07
CA GLY A 46 16.33 -4.22 -0.08
C GLY A 46 15.64 -4.04 1.28
N HIS A 47 15.93 -4.94 2.21
CA HIS A 47 15.31 -4.93 3.54
C HIS A 47 15.65 -3.66 4.33
N SER A 48 16.90 -3.22 4.26
CA SER A 48 17.42 -2.05 4.99
C SER A 48 18.43 -1.29 4.13
N MET A 49 18.93 -0.16 4.63
CA MET A 49 19.98 0.61 3.97
C MET A 49 21.30 -0.18 3.85
N SER A 50 21.54 -1.13 4.73
CA SER A 50 22.71 -2.01 4.70
C SER A 50 22.56 -3.25 3.81
N ASP A 51 21.34 -3.52 3.28
CA ASP A 51 21.08 -4.64 2.37
C ASP A 51 21.56 -4.29 0.95
N PRO A 52 22.64 -4.93 0.46
CA PRO A 52 23.16 -4.65 -0.88
C PRO A 52 22.30 -5.21 -2.01
N ALA A 53 21.19 -5.87 -1.70
CA ALA A 53 20.22 -6.46 -2.65
C ALA A 53 20.86 -7.35 -3.73
N LYS A 54 21.92 -8.12 -3.39
CA LYS A 54 22.67 -8.98 -4.33
C LYS A 54 21.85 -10.12 -4.94
N TYR A 55 20.68 -10.39 -4.39
CA TYR A 55 19.73 -11.42 -4.87
C TYR A 55 18.92 -10.97 -6.10
N ARG A 56 19.10 -9.74 -6.57
CA ARG A 56 18.44 -9.17 -7.77
C ARG A 56 19.42 -8.33 -8.57
N THR A 57 19.24 -8.30 -9.88
CA THR A 57 20.02 -7.41 -10.75
C THR A 57 19.35 -6.03 -10.85
N LYS A 58 20.14 -5.02 -11.21
CA LYS A 58 19.61 -3.67 -11.46
C LYS A 58 18.72 -3.65 -12.70
N GLU A 59 19.04 -4.48 -13.66
CA GLU A 59 18.31 -4.67 -14.91
C GLU A 59 16.91 -5.22 -14.65
N GLU A 60 16.81 -6.28 -13.81
CA GLU A 60 15.52 -6.84 -13.37
C GLU A 60 14.64 -5.78 -12.70
N VAL A 61 15.17 -5.05 -11.71
CA VAL A 61 14.42 -3.99 -11.01
C VAL A 61 13.98 -2.89 -11.98
N SER A 62 14.85 -2.50 -12.92
CA SER A 62 14.53 -1.50 -13.93
C SER A 62 13.41 -1.96 -14.86
N GLU A 63 13.45 -3.22 -15.29
CA GLU A 63 12.43 -3.79 -16.16
C GLU A 63 11.07 -3.88 -15.48
N VAL A 64 11.03 -4.41 -14.26
CA VAL A 64 9.78 -4.47 -13.48
C VAL A 64 9.21 -3.07 -13.24
N ARG A 65 10.06 -2.09 -12.94
CA ARG A 65 9.61 -0.71 -12.76
C ARG A 65 9.01 -0.11 -14.02
N LYS A 66 9.56 -0.42 -15.18
CA LYS A 66 9.04 0.09 -16.47
C LYS A 66 7.72 -0.55 -16.87
N THR A 67 7.58 -1.85 -16.61
CA THR A 67 6.46 -2.64 -17.15
C THR A 67 5.30 -2.81 -16.17
N SER A 68 5.59 -2.75 -14.87
CA SER A 68 4.65 -3.20 -13.83
C SER A 68 4.46 -2.20 -12.68
N ASP A 69 5.06 -0.99 -12.75
CA ASP A 69 4.84 0.00 -11.68
C ASP A 69 3.36 0.42 -11.63
N PRO A 70 2.67 0.24 -10.49
CA PRO A 70 1.24 0.50 -10.40
C PRO A 70 0.87 1.97 -10.61
N ILE A 71 1.75 2.91 -10.21
CA ILE A 71 1.52 4.34 -10.37
C ILE A 71 1.63 4.73 -11.84
N GLU A 72 2.69 4.27 -12.52
CA GLU A 72 2.89 4.60 -13.94
C GLU A 72 1.85 3.94 -14.85
N ARG A 73 1.44 2.70 -14.54
CA ARG A 73 0.34 2.02 -15.27
C ARG A 73 -0.98 2.78 -15.13
N LEU A 74 -1.33 3.19 -13.90
CA LEU A 74 -2.58 3.92 -13.68
C LEU A 74 -2.52 5.33 -14.31
N ARG A 75 -1.35 6.00 -14.22
CA ARG A 75 -1.13 7.28 -14.88
C ARG A 75 -1.35 7.19 -16.39
N ALA A 76 -0.73 6.22 -17.05
CA ALA A 76 -0.90 5.99 -18.48
C ALA A 76 -2.39 5.76 -18.83
N LEU A 77 -3.08 4.91 -18.09
CA LEU A 77 -4.49 4.64 -18.29
C LEU A 77 -5.36 5.91 -18.15
N ILE A 78 -5.09 6.76 -17.18
CA ILE A 78 -5.82 8.01 -16.96
C ILE A 78 -5.61 8.98 -18.12
N LEU A 79 -4.37 9.15 -18.58
CA LEU A 79 -4.04 10.08 -19.65
C LEU A 79 -4.52 9.57 -21.00
N ASP A 80 -4.27 8.31 -21.34
CA ASP A 80 -4.67 7.68 -22.60
C ASP A 80 -6.19 7.61 -22.74
N GLY A 81 -6.89 7.38 -21.63
CA GLY A 81 -8.34 7.37 -21.57
C GLY A 81 -8.99 8.77 -21.52
N GLY A 82 -8.19 9.82 -21.41
CA GLY A 82 -8.70 11.20 -21.32
C GLY A 82 -9.50 11.48 -20.04
N TYR A 83 -9.29 10.69 -18.99
CA TYR A 83 -10.01 10.85 -17.71
C TYR A 83 -9.51 12.05 -16.90
N SER A 84 -8.27 12.48 -17.12
CA SER A 84 -7.66 13.62 -16.48
C SER A 84 -6.43 14.10 -17.25
N ASP A 85 -5.75 15.13 -16.78
CA ASP A 85 -4.56 15.70 -17.39
C ASP A 85 -3.34 15.67 -16.45
N GLU A 86 -2.18 15.97 -17.01
CA GLU A 86 -0.90 16.04 -16.29
C GLU A 86 -0.92 17.06 -15.14
N GLY A 87 -1.66 18.16 -15.29
CA GLY A 87 -1.77 19.18 -14.26
C GLY A 87 -2.48 18.66 -13.02
N ALA A 88 -3.59 17.95 -13.21
CA ALA A 88 -4.33 17.30 -12.13
C ALA A 88 -3.50 16.23 -11.42
N LEU A 89 -2.75 15.41 -12.16
CA LEU A 89 -1.87 14.39 -11.57
C LEU A 89 -0.74 15.02 -10.73
N LYS A 90 -0.13 16.09 -11.20
CA LYS A 90 0.88 16.86 -10.43
C LYS A 90 0.30 17.46 -9.15
N GLU A 91 -0.95 17.90 -9.19
CA GLU A 91 -1.62 18.44 -8.01
C GLU A 91 -1.90 17.32 -6.97
N ILE A 92 -2.23 16.11 -7.41
CA ILE A 92 -2.33 14.93 -6.52
C ILE A 92 -0.98 14.65 -5.87
N ASP A 93 0.11 14.61 -6.64
CA ASP A 93 1.46 14.41 -6.11
C ASP A 93 1.84 15.47 -5.06
N ARG A 94 1.49 16.71 -5.32
CA ARG A 94 1.74 17.83 -4.39
C ARG A 94 0.99 17.62 -3.07
N LYS A 95 -0.28 17.23 -3.13
CA LYS A 95 -1.10 16.94 -1.94
C LYS A 95 -0.56 15.75 -1.15
N VAL A 96 -0.20 14.67 -1.83
CA VAL A 96 0.39 13.49 -1.19
C VAL A 96 1.70 13.84 -0.49
N LYS A 97 2.59 14.61 -1.13
CA LYS A 97 3.84 15.08 -0.52
C LYS A 97 3.59 15.93 0.73
N ALA A 98 2.58 16.79 0.70
CA ALA A 98 2.22 17.61 1.86
C ALA A 98 1.80 16.73 3.04
N ILE A 99 0.93 15.73 2.81
CA ILE A 99 0.50 14.78 3.85
C ILE A 99 1.68 13.99 4.42
N VAL A 100 2.59 13.52 3.56
CA VAL A 100 3.78 12.77 4.00
C VAL A 100 4.70 13.63 4.85
N ASN A 101 4.92 14.90 4.47
CA ASN A 101 5.74 15.83 5.24
C ASN A 101 5.10 16.17 6.59
N GLU A 102 3.80 16.42 6.62
CA GLU A 102 3.04 16.65 7.85
C GLU A 102 3.12 15.45 8.80
N SER A 103 2.99 14.23 8.27
CA SER A 103 3.16 13.00 9.06
C SER A 103 4.56 12.86 9.67
N ALA A 104 5.60 13.23 8.92
CA ALA A 104 6.97 13.21 9.42
C ALA A 104 7.21 14.30 10.49
N GLU A 105 6.68 15.50 10.30
CA GLU A 105 6.76 16.59 11.27
C GLU A 105 6.00 16.24 12.56
N PHE A 106 4.81 15.66 12.42
CA PHE A 106 4.03 15.16 13.55
C PHE A 106 4.86 14.19 14.41
N ALA A 107 5.49 13.17 13.78
CA ALA A 107 6.31 12.19 14.49
C ALA A 107 7.56 12.79 15.18
N GLN A 108 8.04 13.97 14.73
CA GLN A 108 9.18 14.65 15.33
C GLN A 108 8.79 15.60 16.45
N THR A 109 7.58 16.15 16.42
CA THR A 109 7.12 17.20 17.34
C THR A 109 6.21 16.68 18.45
N ASP A 110 5.60 15.52 18.23
CA ASP A 110 4.71 14.90 19.22
C ASP A 110 5.51 14.45 20.46
N PRO A 111 4.97 14.60 21.66
CA PRO A 111 5.65 14.19 22.88
C PRO A 111 5.80 12.66 22.94
N GLU A 112 6.86 12.20 23.60
CA GLU A 112 7.00 10.78 23.94
C GLU A 112 5.85 10.35 24.86
N PRO A 113 5.39 9.08 24.76
CA PRO A 113 4.33 8.55 25.63
C PRO A 113 4.73 8.65 27.11
N ASP A 114 3.78 8.99 27.98
CA ASP A 114 4.01 8.96 29.41
C ASP A 114 4.32 7.55 29.90
N PRO A 115 5.29 7.35 30.82
CA PRO A 115 5.60 6.02 31.34
C PRO A 115 4.43 5.27 31.96
N SER A 116 3.38 5.95 32.42
CA SER A 116 2.15 5.33 32.91
C SER A 116 1.38 4.57 31.83
N GLU A 117 1.53 4.94 30.54
CA GLU A 117 0.89 4.27 29.43
C GLU A 117 1.44 2.87 29.15
N LEU A 118 2.59 2.51 29.76
CA LEU A 118 3.18 1.17 29.63
C LEU A 118 2.21 0.04 30.04
N TYR A 119 1.28 0.33 30.93
CA TYR A 119 0.36 -0.65 31.50
C TYR A 119 -1.10 -0.41 31.07
N THR A 120 -1.39 0.59 30.24
CA THR A 120 -2.73 0.85 29.74
C THR A 120 -3.04 -0.07 28.55
N ASP A 121 -4.30 -0.39 28.34
CA ASP A 121 -4.83 -1.17 27.20
C ASP A 121 -4.19 -2.56 26.96
N ILE A 122 -3.49 -3.13 27.96
CA ILE A 122 -2.86 -4.45 27.88
C ILE A 122 -3.85 -5.55 28.24
N LEU A 123 -4.70 -5.31 29.23
CA LEU A 123 -5.69 -6.24 29.73
C LEU A 123 -7.08 -5.62 29.64
N ILE A 124 -8.10 -6.47 29.43
CA ILE A 124 -9.48 -6.04 29.59
C ILE A 124 -9.70 -5.81 31.09
N GLU A 125 -9.98 -4.56 31.47
CA GLU A 125 -10.41 -4.27 32.83
C GLU A 125 -11.77 -4.93 33.11
N ALA A 126 -11.86 -5.70 34.19
CA ALA A 126 -13.04 -6.46 34.57
C ALA A 126 -14.10 -5.59 35.24
#